data_49696203ac698a21654175181b4a9b95
#
_entry.id   49696203ac698a21654175181b4a9b95
#
_cell.length_a   1.000
_cell.length_b   1.000
_cell.length_c   1.000
_cell.angle_alpha   90.00
_cell.angle_beta   90.00
_cell.angle_gamma   90.00
#
_symmetry.space_group_name_H-M   'P 1'
#
loop_
_entity.id
_entity.type
_entity.pdbx_description
1 polymer ?
#
loop_
_entity_poly.entity_id
_entity_poly.type
_entity_poly.pdbx_seq_one_letter_code
_entity_poly.pdbx_strand_id
1 'polypeptide(L)'
;MNIPCLHGEDRALTTFILKAGHLTKYQSNAIVYSKAPSSFRQMNRMYIRWTRSYIRESVLFSRFMFTRYRKKGRLLPILDFFFDNLLHPFHLFAIGLISYSFIAQPIFILRQLAFLVILSFFLSLYYLRTNRSLAFLYGIPYGLITAFFLWWIFPFSALTLKNQSWLTR
;
A
#
# COMPACT_ATOMS: atom_id res chain seq x y z
N MET A 1 -22.84 5.88 -0.26
CA MET A 1 -22.28 5.13 -1.39
C MET A 1 -22.07 3.70 -0.91
N ASN A 2 -22.87 2.75 -1.40
CA ASN A 2 -22.69 1.34 -1.09
C ASN A 2 -21.69 0.74 -2.09
N ILE A 3 -20.45 0.54 -1.66
CA ILE A 3 -19.44 -0.13 -2.46
C ILE A 3 -19.39 -1.58 -1.97
N PRO A 4 -19.73 -2.58 -2.79
CA PRO A 4 -19.72 -3.98 -2.37
C PRO A 4 -18.29 -4.43 -2.07
N CYS A 5 -18.16 -5.41 -1.15
CA CYS A 5 -16.86 -6.05 -0.87
C CYS A 5 -16.58 -7.10 -1.94
N LEU A 6 -15.92 -6.69 -3.01
CA LEU A 6 -15.57 -7.58 -4.13
C LEU A 6 -14.21 -8.25 -3.94
N HIS A 7 -13.34 -7.62 -3.13
CA HIS A 7 -11.97 -8.06 -2.89
C HIS A 7 -11.53 -7.65 -1.48
N GLY A 8 -10.63 -8.41 -0.85
CA GLY A 8 -10.04 -8.08 0.43
C GLY A 8 -10.99 -8.25 1.60
N GLU A 9 -11.61 -9.41 1.66
CA GLU A 9 -12.47 -9.87 2.75
C GLU A 9 -11.81 -9.78 4.13
N ASP A 10 -10.50 -9.97 4.19
CA ASP A 10 -9.66 -9.84 5.38
C ASP A 10 -9.68 -8.41 5.95
N ARG A 11 -9.50 -7.41 5.08
CA ARG A 11 -9.59 -6.00 5.46
C ARG A 11 -11.02 -5.60 5.83
N ALA A 12 -12.01 -6.07 5.06
CA ALA A 12 -13.41 -5.83 5.36
C ALA A 12 -13.78 -6.38 6.75
N LEU A 13 -13.35 -7.61 7.06
CA LEU A 13 -13.56 -8.22 8.37
C LEU A 13 -12.92 -7.38 9.47
N THR A 14 -11.69 -6.92 9.29
CA THR A 14 -10.99 -6.05 10.23
C THR A 14 -11.77 -4.75 10.46
N THR A 15 -12.24 -4.10 9.41
CA THR A 15 -13.04 -2.88 9.49
C THR A 15 -14.35 -3.11 10.25
N PHE A 16 -15.05 -4.23 10.02
CA PHE A 16 -16.28 -4.58 10.74
C PHE A 16 -16.02 -4.87 12.22
N ILE A 17 -14.94 -5.59 12.55
CA ILE A 17 -14.52 -5.87 13.93
C ILE A 17 -14.25 -4.56 14.67
N LEU A 18 -13.53 -3.62 14.06
CA LEU A 18 -13.26 -2.30 14.63
C LEU A 18 -14.56 -1.51 14.81
N LYS A 19 -15.47 -1.51 13.81
CA LYS A 19 -16.76 -0.84 13.88
C LYS A 19 -17.63 -1.41 14.99
N ALA A 20 -17.57 -2.72 15.25
CA ALA A 20 -18.27 -3.37 16.38
C ALA A 20 -17.65 -3.08 17.75
N GLY A 21 -16.55 -2.31 17.80
CA GLY A 21 -15.90 -1.89 19.05
C GLY A 21 -14.85 -2.82 19.59
N HIS A 22 -14.51 -3.89 18.85
CA HIS A 22 -13.48 -4.85 19.24
C HIS A 22 -12.07 -4.40 18.86
N LEU A 23 -11.08 -5.05 19.46
CA LEU A 23 -9.66 -4.84 19.18
C LEU A 23 -9.16 -5.88 18.18
N THR A 24 -8.39 -5.44 17.20
CA THR A 24 -7.55 -6.32 16.39
C THR A 24 -6.14 -6.34 16.97
N LYS A 25 -5.52 -7.51 17.03
CA LYS A 25 -4.14 -7.69 17.52
C LYS A 25 -3.31 -8.43 16.48
N TYR A 26 -2.09 -7.99 16.31
CA TYR A 26 -1.10 -8.70 15.52
C TYR A 26 -0.58 -9.92 16.30
N GLN A 27 -0.55 -11.09 15.63
CA GLN A 27 -0.03 -12.33 16.18
C GLN A 27 1.27 -12.70 15.45
N SER A 28 2.43 -12.48 16.08
CA SER A 28 3.74 -12.68 15.45
C SER A 28 4.09 -14.12 15.08
N ASN A 29 3.52 -15.09 15.79
CA ASN A 29 3.73 -16.53 15.55
C ASN A 29 2.69 -17.16 14.60
N ALA A 30 1.71 -16.42 14.13
CA ALA A 30 0.79 -16.91 13.09
C ALA A 30 1.44 -16.72 11.72
N ILE A 31 2.23 -17.70 11.31
CA ILE A 31 2.96 -17.68 10.03
C ILE A 31 2.08 -18.29 8.95
N VAL A 32 1.86 -17.55 7.87
CA VAL A 32 1.12 -18.00 6.69
C VAL A 32 2.03 -17.95 5.47
N TYR A 33 2.12 -19.05 4.76
CA TYR A 33 2.84 -19.15 3.49
C TYR A 33 1.88 -18.89 2.33
N SER A 34 2.18 -17.92 1.49
CA SER A 34 1.40 -17.62 0.30
C SER A 34 2.28 -17.67 -0.95
N LYS A 35 1.67 -18.06 -2.08
CA LYS A 35 2.39 -18.11 -3.36
C LYS A 35 2.56 -16.68 -3.89
N ALA A 36 3.81 -16.28 -4.11
CA ALA A 36 4.13 -15.02 -4.75
C ALA A 36 3.73 -15.03 -6.25
N PRO A 37 3.38 -13.89 -6.84
CA PRO A 37 3.10 -13.81 -8.26
C PRO A 37 4.37 -14.15 -9.07
N SER A 38 4.23 -15.00 -10.09
CA SER A 38 5.34 -15.46 -10.94
C SER A 38 5.55 -14.60 -12.19
N SER A 39 4.67 -13.64 -12.45
CA SER A 39 4.77 -12.72 -13.58
C SER A 39 4.40 -11.28 -13.21
N PHE A 40 4.93 -10.30 -13.95
CA PHE A 40 4.59 -8.89 -13.76
C PHE A 40 3.09 -8.63 -13.92
N ARG A 41 2.43 -9.32 -14.85
CA ARG A 41 0.98 -9.22 -15.06
C ARG A 41 0.20 -9.69 -13.83
N GLN A 42 0.59 -10.81 -13.22
CA GLN A 42 -0.03 -11.31 -11.99
C GLN A 42 0.21 -10.35 -10.82
N MET A 43 1.42 -9.82 -10.71
CA MET A 43 1.78 -8.82 -9.70
C MET A 43 0.91 -7.57 -9.81
N ASN A 44 0.76 -6.99 -11.00
CA ASN A 44 -0.09 -5.82 -11.23
C ASN A 44 -1.56 -6.09 -10.85
N ARG A 45 -2.10 -7.24 -11.26
CA ARG A 45 -3.48 -7.65 -10.90
C ARG A 45 -3.66 -7.76 -9.38
N MET A 46 -2.68 -8.35 -8.71
CA MET A 46 -2.67 -8.47 -7.24
C MET A 46 -2.68 -7.08 -6.58
N TYR A 47 -1.80 -6.16 -7.02
CA TYR A 47 -1.74 -4.81 -6.48
C TYR A 47 -2.99 -3.99 -6.75
N ILE A 48 -3.57 -4.07 -7.96
CA ILE A 48 -4.85 -3.41 -8.28
C ILE A 48 -5.95 -3.90 -7.33
N ARG A 49 -6.05 -5.22 -7.11
CA ARG A 49 -7.02 -5.81 -6.19
C ARG A 49 -6.83 -5.31 -4.76
N TRP A 50 -5.59 -5.32 -4.26
CA TRP A 50 -5.27 -4.84 -2.92
C TRP A 50 -5.53 -3.35 -2.75
N THR A 51 -5.18 -2.54 -3.74
CA THR A 51 -5.40 -1.09 -3.71
C THR A 51 -6.89 -0.75 -3.75
N ARG A 52 -7.70 -1.46 -4.56
CA ARG A 52 -9.16 -1.29 -4.56
C ARG A 52 -9.76 -1.62 -3.18
N SER A 53 -9.33 -2.73 -2.57
CA SER A 53 -9.74 -3.08 -1.21
C SER A 53 -9.33 -2.00 -0.21
N TYR A 54 -8.09 -1.53 -0.27
CA TYR A 54 -7.57 -0.47 0.58
C TYR A 54 -8.41 0.80 0.49
N ILE A 55 -8.65 1.31 -0.72
CA ILE A 55 -9.44 2.54 -0.92
C ILE A 55 -10.85 2.39 -0.38
N ARG A 56 -11.50 1.23 -0.66
CA ARG A 56 -12.83 0.94 -0.15
C ARG A 56 -12.88 0.98 1.38
N GLU A 57 -11.97 0.26 2.03
CA GLU A 57 -11.94 0.18 3.49
C GLU A 57 -11.55 1.50 4.14
N SER A 58 -10.67 2.29 3.51
CA SER A 58 -10.34 3.65 3.94
C SER A 58 -11.57 4.56 3.92
N VAL A 59 -12.38 4.50 2.86
CA VAL A 59 -13.65 5.25 2.77
C VAL A 59 -14.65 4.78 3.82
N LEU A 60 -14.75 3.48 4.10
CA LEU A 60 -15.64 2.96 5.13
C LEU A 60 -15.18 3.37 6.53
N PHE A 61 -13.88 3.24 6.82
CA PHE A 61 -13.32 3.62 8.12
C PHE A 61 -13.48 5.12 8.38
N SER A 62 -13.24 5.99 7.39
CA SER A 62 -13.39 7.44 7.53
C SER A 62 -14.80 7.87 7.97
N ARG A 63 -15.83 7.09 7.65
CA ARG A 63 -17.22 7.39 8.02
C ARG A 63 -17.53 7.19 9.49
N PHE A 64 -16.81 6.31 10.17
CA PHE A 64 -17.07 6.01 11.57
C PHE A 64 -15.90 6.29 12.52
N MET A 65 -14.71 6.63 12.02
CA MET A 65 -13.49 6.78 12.83
C MET A 65 -13.63 7.83 13.93
N PHE A 66 -14.44 8.88 13.72
CA PHE A 66 -14.72 9.91 14.72
C PHE A 66 -15.93 9.60 15.61
N THR A 67 -16.67 8.54 15.32
CA THR A 67 -17.81 8.14 16.17
C THR A 67 -17.33 7.37 17.40
N ARG A 68 -18.22 7.13 18.36
CA ARG A 68 -17.91 6.34 19.57
C ARG A 68 -17.96 4.84 19.30
N TYR A 69 -17.27 4.36 18.27
CA TYR A 69 -17.26 2.95 17.89
C TYR A 69 -16.53 2.05 18.89
N ARG A 70 -15.62 2.61 19.72
CA ARG A 70 -14.98 1.87 20.82
C ARG A 70 -14.63 2.78 22.00
N LYS A 71 -14.62 2.19 23.23
CA LYS A 71 -14.45 2.96 24.47
C LYS A 71 -13.02 3.47 24.67
N LYS A 72 -11.99 2.70 24.31
CA LYS A 72 -10.58 3.05 24.54
C LYS A 72 -9.72 2.87 23.26
N GLY A 73 -8.63 3.61 23.19
CA GLY A 73 -7.58 3.44 22.17
C GLY A 73 -8.02 3.76 20.73
N ARG A 74 -8.86 4.77 20.53
CA ARG A 74 -9.27 5.25 19.19
C ARG A 74 -8.20 6.02 18.45
N LEU A 75 -7.30 6.67 19.20
CA LEU A 75 -6.30 7.57 18.62
C LEU A 75 -5.36 6.83 17.66
N LEU A 76 -4.84 5.68 18.08
CA LEU A 76 -3.88 4.93 17.26
C LEU A 76 -4.42 4.52 15.87
N PRO A 77 -5.62 3.90 15.73
CA PRO A 77 -6.17 3.62 14.42
C PRO A 77 -6.47 4.87 13.58
N ILE A 78 -6.78 5.99 14.20
CA ILE A 78 -7.01 7.26 13.49
C ILE A 78 -5.69 7.81 12.96
N LEU A 79 -4.64 7.83 13.77
CA LEU A 79 -3.30 8.26 13.35
C LEU A 79 -2.78 7.37 12.22
N ASP A 80 -2.88 6.05 12.37
CA ASP A 80 -2.50 5.07 11.36
C ASP A 80 -3.23 5.34 10.03
N PHE A 81 -4.55 5.54 10.09
CA PHE A 81 -5.35 5.92 8.92
C PHE A 81 -4.84 7.20 8.24
N PHE A 82 -4.54 8.25 9.02
CA PHE A 82 -4.05 9.51 8.46
C PHE A 82 -2.67 9.35 7.83
N PHE A 83 -1.74 8.68 8.51
CA PHE A 83 -0.39 8.45 7.99
C PHE A 83 -0.42 7.63 6.69
N ASP A 84 -1.17 6.53 6.66
CA ASP A 84 -1.29 5.70 5.47
C ASP A 84 -1.91 6.45 4.28
N ASN A 85 -2.98 7.21 4.52
CA ASN A 85 -3.64 7.93 3.44
C ASN A 85 -2.86 9.17 2.99
N LEU A 86 -2.07 9.80 3.86
CA LEU A 86 -1.22 10.95 3.52
C LEU A 86 -0.08 10.57 2.56
N LEU A 87 0.40 9.32 2.62
CA LEU A 87 1.43 8.83 1.72
C LEU A 87 1.02 8.90 0.24
N HIS A 88 -0.26 8.74 -0.09
CA HIS A 88 -0.73 8.75 -1.49
C HIS A 88 -0.62 10.13 -2.17
N PRO A 89 -1.12 11.25 -1.59
CA PRO A 89 -0.90 12.56 -2.19
C PRO A 89 0.57 12.95 -2.24
N PHE A 90 1.38 12.59 -1.23
CA PHE A 90 2.83 12.79 -1.29
C PHE A 90 3.48 12.03 -2.43
N HIS A 91 3.06 10.80 -2.69
CA HIS A 91 3.56 10.01 -3.81
C HIS A 91 3.23 10.65 -5.16
N LEU A 92 1.99 11.11 -5.35
CA LEU A 92 1.59 11.83 -6.56
C LEU A 92 2.35 13.15 -6.73
N PHE A 93 2.54 13.89 -5.65
CA PHE A 93 3.35 15.12 -5.65
C PHE A 93 4.81 14.84 -6.02
N ALA A 94 5.41 13.79 -5.48
CA ALA A 94 6.78 13.37 -5.81
C ALA A 94 6.91 12.99 -7.30
N ILE A 95 5.93 12.29 -7.88
CA ILE A 95 5.89 11.99 -9.32
C ILE A 95 5.84 13.29 -10.14
N GLY A 96 5.00 14.25 -9.75
CA GLY A 96 4.94 15.55 -10.38
C GLY A 96 6.27 16.30 -10.35
N LEU A 97 6.95 16.31 -9.19
CA LEU A 97 8.27 16.92 -9.04
C LEU A 97 9.33 16.20 -9.90
N ILE A 98 9.32 14.86 -9.93
CA ILE A 98 10.24 14.08 -10.76
C ILE A 98 10.01 14.39 -12.23
N SER A 99 8.77 14.44 -12.69
CA SER A 99 8.42 14.77 -14.07
C SER A 99 8.83 16.19 -14.45
N TYR A 100 8.61 17.17 -13.56
CA TYR A 100 9.06 18.53 -13.75
C TYR A 100 10.59 18.63 -13.81
N SER A 101 11.29 17.95 -12.89
CA SER A 101 12.75 17.95 -12.86
C SER A 101 13.36 17.30 -14.11
N PHE A 102 12.68 16.33 -14.71
CA PHE A 102 13.09 15.70 -15.96
C PHE A 102 13.16 16.73 -17.11
N ILE A 103 12.20 17.66 -17.15
CA ILE A 103 12.13 18.69 -18.20
C ILE A 103 13.09 19.84 -17.89
N ALA A 104 13.12 20.30 -16.64
CA ALA A 104 13.85 21.50 -16.26
C ALA A 104 15.36 21.29 -16.05
N GLN A 105 15.74 20.15 -15.46
CA GLN A 105 17.14 19.86 -15.11
C GLN A 105 17.42 18.35 -15.12
N PRO A 106 17.74 17.76 -16.27
CA PRO A 106 17.87 16.29 -16.40
C PRO A 106 18.94 15.68 -15.47
N ILE A 107 19.95 16.44 -15.04
CA ILE A 107 20.97 15.93 -14.10
C ILE A 107 20.37 15.59 -12.71
N PHE A 108 19.23 16.20 -12.34
CA PHE A 108 18.53 15.88 -11.09
C PHE A 108 17.98 14.47 -11.06
N ILE A 109 17.70 13.85 -12.21
CA ILE A 109 17.23 12.46 -12.30
C ILE A 109 18.27 11.50 -11.73
N LEU A 110 19.55 11.70 -12.04
CA LEU A 110 20.62 10.87 -11.49
C LEU A 110 20.65 10.95 -9.96
N ARG A 111 20.46 12.13 -9.39
CA ARG A 111 20.40 12.31 -7.93
C ARG A 111 19.18 11.63 -7.33
N GLN A 112 18.00 11.72 -7.97
CA GLN A 112 16.78 11.07 -7.52
C GLN A 112 16.88 9.55 -7.62
N LEU A 113 17.46 9.02 -8.71
CA LEU A 113 17.73 7.59 -8.86
C LEU A 113 18.70 7.09 -7.77
N ALA A 114 19.78 7.81 -7.54
CA ALA A 114 20.73 7.48 -6.47
C ALA A 114 20.03 7.47 -5.11
N PHE A 115 19.21 8.47 -4.82
CA PHE A 115 18.42 8.54 -3.58
C PHE A 115 17.47 7.35 -3.44
N LEU A 116 16.73 6.99 -4.51
CA LEU A 116 15.82 5.83 -4.50
C LEU A 116 16.57 4.52 -4.27
N VAL A 117 17.73 4.35 -4.90
CA VAL A 117 18.58 3.16 -4.69
C VAL A 117 19.06 3.08 -3.25
N ILE A 118 19.59 4.19 -2.71
CA ILE A 118 20.07 4.25 -1.33
C ILE A 118 18.92 3.98 -0.35
N LEU A 119 17.78 4.64 -0.54
CA LEU A 119 16.60 4.44 0.31
C LEU A 119 16.11 2.99 0.25
N SER A 120 15.99 2.41 -0.95
CA SER A 120 15.59 1.01 -1.14
C SER A 120 16.57 0.04 -0.48
N PHE A 121 17.88 0.33 -0.56
CA PHE A 121 18.90 -0.45 0.12
C PHE A 121 18.72 -0.41 1.64
N PHE A 122 18.59 0.78 2.25
CA PHE A 122 18.40 0.91 3.69
C PHE A 122 17.11 0.24 4.17
N LEU A 123 16.00 0.39 3.43
CA LEU A 123 14.75 -0.28 3.76
C LEU A 123 14.87 -1.80 3.65
N SER A 124 15.63 -2.30 2.66
CA SER A 124 15.83 -3.74 2.49
C SER A 124 16.74 -4.36 3.55
N LEU A 125 17.61 -3.56 4.20
CA LEU A 125 18.41 -4.04 5.34
C LEU A 125 17.53 -4.53 6.51
N TYR A 126 16.32 -3.98 6.65
CA TYR A 126 15.38 -4.45 7.67
C TYR A 126 15.03 -5.94 7.50
N TYR A 127 15.09 -6.45 6.26
CA TYR A 127 14.87 -7.87 5.97
C TYR A 127 15.91 -8.77 6.64
N LEU A 128 17.16 -8.29 6.81
CA LEU A 128 18.24 -9.05 7.47
C LEU A 128 17.92 -9.35 8.95
N ARG A 129 17.00 -8.59 9.56
CA ARG A 129 16.54 -8.87 10.92
C ARG A 129 15.79 -10.20 11.00
N THR A 130 15.10 -10.57 9.93
CA THR A 130 14.27 -11.79 9.88
C THR A 130 14.98 -12.93 9.17
N ASN A 131 15.68 -12.61 8.07
CA ASN A 131 16.38 -13.60 7.24
C ASN A 131 17.79 -13.12 6.89
N ARG A 132 18.81 -13.84 7.33
CA ARG A 132 20.22 -13.56 7.03
C ARG A 132 20.60 -14.12 5.65
N SER A 133 20.04 -13.56 4.58
CA SER A 133 20.32 -13.98 3.21
C SER A 133 20.55 -12.78 2.30
N LEU A 134 21.29 -12.96 1.21
CA LEU A 134 21.51 -11.91 0.20
C LEU A 134 20.22 -11.53 -0.54
N ALA A 135 19.11 -12.20 -0.27
CA ALA A 135 17.81 -11.86 -0.85
C ALA A 135 17.34 -10.42 -0.53
N PHE A 136 17.89 -9.78 0.52
CA PHE A 136 17.60 -8.37 0.81
C PHE A 136 17.99 -7.44 -0.35
N LEU A 137 18.98 -7.81 -1.18
CA LEU A 137 19.40 -7.01 -2.35
C LEU A 137 18.29 -6.89 -3.39
N TYR A 138 17.34 -7.84 -3.46
CA TYR A 138 16.16 -7.73 -4.33
C TYR A 138 15.24 -6.57 -3.95
N GLY A 139 15.37 -6.01 -2.75
CA GLY A 139 14.66 -4.80 -2.34
C GLY A 139 14.99 -3.59 -3.22
N ILE A 140 16.22 -3.51 -3.76
CA ILE A 140 16.64 -2.41 -4.63
C ILE A 140 15.86 -2.40 -5.97
N PRO A 141 15.94 -3.45 -6.82
CA PRO A 141 15.17 -3.49 -8.06
C PRO A 141 13.65 -3.45 -7.80
N TYR A 142 13.17 -4.03 -6.72
CA TYR A 142 11.77 -3.93 -6.34
C TYR A 142 11.34 -2.48 -6.03
N GLY A 143 12.15 -1.72 -5.31
CA GLY A 143 11.91 -0.30 -5.04
C GLY A 143 11.83 0.53 -6.32
N LEU A 144 12.75 0.29 -7.27
CA LEU A 144 12.72 0.95 -8.58
C LEU A 144 11.49 0.57 -9.40
N ILE A 145 11.13 -0.72 -9.45
CA ILE A 145 9.93 -1.19 -10.14
C ILE A 145 8.68 -0.53 -9.53
N THR A 146 8.60 -0.45 -8.22
CA THR A 146 7.48 0.16 -7.52
C THR A 146 7.36 1.65 -7.86
N ALA A 147 8.47 2.37 -7.83
CA ALA A 147 8.48 3.80 -8.09
C ALA A 147 8.12 4.16 -9.54
N PHE A 148 8.61 3.39 -10.53
CA PHE A 148 8.44 3.74 -11.95
C PHE A 148 7.27 3.03 -12.65
N PHE A 149 6.95 1.80 -12.24
CA PHE A 149 5.99 0.97 -12.96
C PHE A 149 4.67 0.71 -12.22
N LEU A 150 4.61 0.98 -10.89
CA LEU A 150 3.40 0.70 -10.12
C LEU A 150 2.65 1.95 -9.66
N TRP A 151 3.17 3.15 -9.90
CA TRP A 151 2.59 4.41 -9.44
C TRP A 151 1.15 4.67 -9.96
N TRP A 152 0.84 4.22 -11.17
CA TRP A 152 -0.47 4.38 -11.82
C TRP A 152 -1.56 3.50 -11.19
N ILE A 153 -1.18 2.49 -10.40
CA ILE A 153 -2.13 1.52 -9.82
C ILE A 153 -3.11 2.22 -8.88
N PHE A 154 -2.64 3.17 -8.08
CA PHE A 154 -3.52 3.87 -7.14
C PHE A 154 -4.60 4.70 -7.86
N PRO A 155 -4.29 5.64 -8.78
CA PRO A 155 -5.31 6.39 -9.50
C PRO A 155 -6.21 5.48 -10.35
N PHE A 156 -5.66 4.47 -11.02
CA PHE A 156 -6.45 3.50 -11.77
C PHE A 156 -7.44 2.73 -10.87
N SER A 157 -6.98 2.27 -9.72
CA SER A 157 -7.82 1.56 -8.75
C SER A 157 -8.94 2.44 -8.20
N ALA A 158 -8.66 3.73 -7.95
CA ALA A 158 -9.64 4.69 -7.49
C ALA A 158 -10.74 4.92 -8.54
N LEU A 159 -10.37 5.08 -9.81
CA LEU A 159 -11.32 5.27 -10.91
C LEU A 159 -12.13 4.01 -11.23
N THR A 160 -11.57 2.84 -11.01
CA THR A 160 -12.18 1.54 -11.34
C THR A 160 -12.69 0.77 -10.12
N LEU A 161 -12.94 1.46 -9.02
CA LEU A 161 -13.34 0.85 -7.74
C LEU A 161 -14.61 0.00 -7.82
N LYS A 162 -15.54 0.36 -8.71
CA LYS A 162 -16.81 -0.35 -8.92
C LYS A 162 -16.70 -1.54 -9.89
N ASN A 163 -15.55 -1.74 -10.53
CA ASN A 163 -15.39 -2.83 -11.48
C ASN A 163 -15.35 -4.17 -10.75
N GLN A 164 -16.27 -5.06 -11.13
CA GLN A 164 -16.48 -6.37 -10.51
C GLN A 164 -15.58 -7.47 -11.09
N SER A 165 -14.72 -7.17 -12.07
CA SER A 165 -13.85 -8.17 -12.68
C SER A 165 -12.91 -8.81 -11.66
N TRP A 166 -12.96 -10.14 -11.56
CA TRP A 166 -12.03 -10.90 -10.73
C TRP A 166 -10.65 -10.95 -11.40
N LEU A 167 -9.67 -10.28 -10.82
CA LEU A 167 -8.36 -10.08 -11.45
C LEU A 167 -7.38 -11.25 -11.28
N THR A 168 -7.77 -12.32 -10.58
CA THR A 168 -6.87 -13.46 -10.25
C THR A 168 -7.10 -14.73 -11.05
N ARG A 169 -8.02 -14.71 -12.01
CA ARG A 169 -8.21 -15.81 -12.97
C ARG A 169 -7.50 -15.52 -14.29
#